data_004f8a415a58733524bfaa420fbd7b80
#
_entry.id   004f8a415a58733524bfaa420fbd7b80
#
_cell.length_a   1.000
_cell.length_b   1.000
_cell.length_c   1.000
_cell.angle_alpha   90.00
_cell.angle_beta   90.00
_cell.angle_gamma   90.00
#
_symmetry.space_group_name_H-M   'P 1'
#
loop_
_entity.id
_entity.type
_entity.pdbx_description
1 polymer ?
#
loop_
_entity_poly.entity_id
_entity_poly.type
_entity_poly.pdbx_seq_one_letter_code
_entity_poly.pdbx_strand_id
1 'polypeptide(L)'
;ADEIILRTRPEVVVGGGHPLLDNPGFDPKKGYISEALYRTLQASPEYVFVERRSGRDGGRALADATAEAAASGRKLFGLFGGKGGNFEVPVAEDSPGSPRVVRPTAENPTLAQATVAALELLARDPDGFFLVVEQGDIDWANHDNDFRGAVGAVADLDEAVRAALAFVERPGDAVDWSDTVLVVTADHATGGLLLDPARPLGRGDLPLQQARLAEEEAAPRHGPDRGTANGAAIKAAARLSPFLYPDGEVSYGTIGHTNELVDLYVRGAGARAFMRARGKWYPGLIMDNTQVNAALRRALGLGRAGRRG
;
A
#
# COMPACT_ATOMS: atom_id res chain seq x y z
N ALA A 1 -12.36 -10.66 -0.05
CA ALA A 1 -11.59 -11.90 0.23
C ALA A 1 -12.15 -13.10 -0.54
N ASP A 2 -13.49 -13.28 -0.56
CA ASP A 2 -14.12 -14.48 -1.15
C ASP A 2 -13.75 -14.70 -2.61
N GLU A 3 -13.72 -13.64 -3.40
CA GLU A 3 -13.36 -13.71 -4.82
C GLU A 3 -11.89 -14.08 -5.03
N ILE A 4 -11.00 -13.57 -4.17
CA ILE A 4 -9.57 -13.90 -4.17
C ILE A 4 -9.37 -15.39 -3.87
N ILE A 5 -10.05 -15.91 -2.85
CA ILE A 5 -9.86 -17.28 -2.36
C ILE A 5 -10.53 -18.32 -3.29
N LEU A 6 -11.73 -17.99 -3.78
CA LEU A 6 -12.56 -18.96 -4.50
C LEU A 6 -12.40 -18.89 -6.03
N ARG A 7 -12.10 -17.73 -6.58
CA ARG A 7 -12.12 -17.50 -8.04
C ARG A 7 -10.76 -17.19 -8.65
N THR A 8 -10.08 -16.14 -8.18
CA THR A 8 -8.81 -15.73 -8.77
C THR A 8 -7.64 -16.59 -8.31
N ARG A 9 -7.64 -17.00 -7.04
CA ARG A 9 -6.70 -17.95 -6.44
C ARG A 9 -5.23 -17.65 -6.79
N PRO A 10 -4.75 -16.42 -6.54
CA PRO A 10 -3.38 -16.07 -6.89
C PRO A 10 -2.37 -16.92 -6.10
N GLU A 11 -1.14 -16.99 -6.57
CA GLU A 11 -0.05 -17.77 -5.99
C GLU A 11 0.36 -17.23 -4.62
N VAL A 12 0.28 -15.92 -4.45
CA VAL A 12 0.62 -15.24 -3.20
C VAL A 12 -0.44 -14.21 -2.85
N VAL A 13 -0.92 -14.27 -1.62
CA VAL A 13 -1.77 -13.23 -1.01
C VAL A 13 -1.20 -12.92 0.36
N VAL A 14 -0.88 -11.67 0.64
CA VAL A 14 -0.56 -11.18 1.99
C VAL A 14 -1.37 -9.93 2.25
N GLY A 15 -2.10 -9.89 3.35
CA GLY A 15 -2.94 -8.73 3.63
C GLY A 15 -3.48 -8.69 5.05
N GLY A 16 -4.10 -7.57 5.39
CA GLY A 16 -4.82 -7.36 6.64
C GLY A 16 -6.16 -8.11 6.68
N GLY A 17 -6.93 -7.85 7.73
CA GLY A 17 -8.28 -8.39 7.87
C GLY A 17 -8.39 -9.63 8.75
N HIS A 18 -7.41 -9.88 9.64
CA HIS A 18 -7.48 -11.00 10.57
C HIS A 18 -8.77 -10.93 11.42
N PRO A 19 -9.64 -11.97 11.38
CA PRO A 19 -10.98 -11.85 11.93
C PRO A 19 -11.05 -11.95 13.45
N LEU A 20 -10.06 -12.54 14.10
CA LEU A 20 -10.12 -12.94 15.52
C LEU A 20 -9.22 -12.09 16.41
N LEU A 21 -8.15 -11.51 15.88
CA LEU A 21 -7.18 -10.79 16.69
C LEU A 21 -7.69 -9.36 16.96
N ASP A 22 -7.75 -8.99 18.24
CA ASP A 22 -8.30 -7.71 18.73
C ASP A 22 -9.76 -7.45 18.31
N ASN A 23 -10.43 -8.48 17.81
CA ASN A 23 -11.85 -8.45 17.48
C ASN A 23 -12.56 -9.56 18.27
N PRO A 24 -13.05 -9.31 19.51
CA PRO A 24 -13.57 -10.35 20.43
C PRO A 24 -14.86 -11.03 19.96
N GLY A 25 -15.37 -10.69 18.80
CA GLY A 25 -16.48 -11.35 18.15
C GLY A 25 -16.34 -11.28 16.64
N PHE A 26 -16.27 -12.43 15.99
CA PHE A 26 -16.39 -12.49 14.55
C PHE A 26 -17.75 -11.91 14.14
N ASP A 27 -17.75 -10.70 13.61
CA ASP A 27 -18.93 -10.10 12.98
C ASP A 27 -18.84 -10.30 11.47
N PRO A 28 -19.61 -11.24 10.88
CA PRO A 28 -19.57 -11.49 9.44
C PRO A 28 -19.98 -10.27 8.60
N LYS A 29 -20.61 -9.26 9.21
CA LYS A 29 -20.94 -8.00 8.54
C LYS A 29 -19.79 -6.99 8.53
N LYS A 30 -18.76 -7.21 9.36
CA LYS A 30 -17.59 -6.35 9.51
C LYS A 30 -16.28 -7.06 9.18
N GLY A 31 -16.31 -8.38 8.97
CA GLY A 31 -15.15 -9.17 8.62
C GLY A 31 -14.80 -9.06 7.14
N TYR A 32 -13.54 -8.90 6.84
CA TYR A 32 -12.99 -8.92 5.47
C TYR A 32 -12.99 -10.33 4.88
N ILE A 33 -13.10 -11.36 5.72
CA ILE A 33 -13.18 -12.77 5.35
C ILE A 33 -14.31 -13.43 6.16
N SER A 34 -15.09 -14.30 5.53
CA SER A 34 -16.10 -15.09 6.25
C SER A 34 -15.46 -16.17 7.13
N GLU A 35 -16.13 -16.55 8.22
CA GLU A 35 -15.64 -17.62 9.11
C GLU A 35 -15.43 -18.94 8.35
N ALA A 36 -16.33 -19.26 7.44
CA ALA A 36 -16.24 -20.47 6.63
C ALA A 36 -14.98 -20.47 5.76
N LEU A 37 -14.67 -19.36 5.11
CA LEU A 37 -13.45 -19.23 4.28
C LEU A 37 -12.18 -19.19 5.10
N TYR A 38 -12.22 -18.54 6.27
CA TYR A 38 -11.09 -18.56 7.19
C TYR A 38 -10.74 -19.99 7.60
N ARG A 39 -11.75 -20.81 7.99
CA ARG A 39 -11.54 -22.23 8.29
C ARG A 39 -11.06 -23.03 7.07
N THR A 40 -11.57 -22.72 5.89
CA THR A 40 -11.11 -23.33 4.63
C THR A 40 -9.65 -23.05 4.36
N LEU A 41 -9.18 -21.83 4.59
CA LEU A 41 -7.75 -21.47 4.45
C LEU A 41 -6.88 -22.22 5.46
N GLN A 42 -7.31 -22.30 6.72
CA GLN A 42 -6.57 -23.03 7.76
C GLN A 42 -6.37 -24.51 7.42
N ALA A 43 -7.32 -25.13 6.74
CA ALA A 43 -7.30 -26.53 6.32
C ALA A 43 -6.86 -26.72 4.84
N SER A 44 -6.43 -25.68 4.15
CA SER A 44 -6.18 -25.72 2.71
C SER A 44 -5.01 -26.63 2.35
N PRO A 45 -5.22 -27.60 1.44
CA PRO A 45 -4.10 -28.35 0.88
C PRO A 45 -3.33 -27.55 -0.18
N GLU A 46 -3.94 -26.49 -0.72
CA GLU A 46 -3.38 -25.68 -1.79
C GLU A 46 -2.50 -24.54 -1.29
N TYR A 47 -2.90 -23.91 -0.18
CA TYR A 47 -2.17 -22.79 0.41
C TYR A 47 -1.39 -23.24 1.65
N VAL A 48 -0.18 -22.74 1.80
CA VAL A 48 0.46 -22.58 3.10
C VAL A 48 -0.18 -21.35 3.74
N PHE A 49 -0.92 -21.54 4.80
CA PHE A 49 -1.62 -20.47 5.50
C PHE A 49 -0.82 -20.03 6.71
N VAL A 50 -0.50 -18.76 6.76
CA VAL A 50 0.14 -18.11 7.91
C VAL A 50 -0.68 -16.93 8.36
N GLU A 51 -0.75 -16.69 9.66
CA GLU A 51 -1.56 -15.64 10.24
C GLU A 51 -0.82 -14.91 11.37
N ARG A 52 -1.24 -13.67 11.65
CA ARG A 52 -0.80 -12.97 12.84
C ARG A 52 -1.14 -13.78 14.10
N ARG A 53 -0.18 -13.91 14.98
CA ARG A 53 -0.35 -14.52 16.31
C ARG A 53 0.29 -13.67 17.37
N SER A 54 -0.41 -13.51 18.50
CA SER A 54 0.08 -12.72 19.61
C SER A 54 1.45 -13.23 20.10
N GLY A 55 2.38 -12.30 20.30
CA GLY A 55 3.74 -12.59 20.76
C GLY A 55 4.66 -13.25 19.72
N ARG A 56 4.23 -13.39 18.47
CA ARG A 56 5.05 -13.95 17.38
C ARG A 56 5.46 -12.87 16.38
N ASP A 57 6.72 -12.89 15.99
CA ASP A 57 7.24 -12.08 14.91
C ASP A 57 6.58 -12.47 13.58
N GLY A 58 5.79 -11.54 13.00
CA GLY A 58 5.03 -11.79 11.78
C GLY A 58 5.90 -11.90 10.55
N GLY A 59 6.98 -11.13 10.48
CA GLY A 59 7.93 -11.20 9.38
C GLY A 59 8.65 -12.55 9.31
N ARG A 60 9.09 -13.05 10.45
CA ARG A 60 9.70 -14.38 10.54
C ARG A 60 8.69 -15.49 10.22
N ALA A 61 7.49 -15.40 10.77
CA ALA A 61 6.45 -16.38 10.48
C ALA A 61 6.11 -16.44 8.98
N LEU A 62 6.05 -15.28 8.32
CA LEU A 62 5.83 -15.17 6.89
C LEU A 62 7.00 -15.78 6.09
N ALA A 63 8.25 -15.50 6.47
CA ALA A 63 9.42 -16.07 5.81
C ALA A 63 9.47 -17.59 5.92
N ASP A 64 9.18 -18.16 7.10
CA ASP A 64 9.12 -19.60 7.31
C ASP A 64 8.01 -20.23 6.44
N ALA A 65 6.82 -19.62 6.37
CA ALA A 65 5.73 -20.09 5.52
C ALA A 65 6.05 -19.98 4.03
N THR A 66 6.79 -18.95 3.62
CA THR A 66 7.26 -18.78 2.23
C THR A 66 8.22 -19.92 1.85
N ALA A 67 9.16 -20.26 2.74
CA ALA A 67 10.07 -21.36 2.52
C ALA A 67 9.33 -22.72 2.43
N GLU A 68 8.32 -22.95 3.26
CA GLU A 68 7.44 -24.13 3.19
C GLU A 68 6.68 -24.18 1.86
N ALA A 69 6.07 -23.06 1.44
CA ALA A 69 5.35 -22.96 0.18
C ALA A 69 6.26 -23.28 -1.01
N ALA A 70 7.46 -22.71 -1.00
CA ALA A 70 8.48 -22.96 -2.01
C ALA A 70 8.93 -24.41 -2.08
N ALA A 71 9.11 -25.08 -0.93
CA ALA A 71 9.54 -26.46 -0.86
C ALA A 71 8.44 -27.46 -1.25
N SER A 72 7.19 -27.13 -0.95
CA SER A 72 6.02 -27.99 -1.20
C SER A 72 5.33 -27.77 -2.53
N GLY A 73 5.69 -26.70 -3.27
CA GLY A 73 4.99 -26.27 -4.49
C GLY A 73 3.58 -25.74 -4.21
N ARG A 74 3.30 -25.31 -2.99
CA ARG A 74 2.01 -24.77 -2.57
C ARG A 74 2.01 -23.24 -2.71
N LYS A 75 0.83 -22.66 -2.79
CA LYS A 75 0.60 -21.23 -2.75
C LYS A 75 0.76 -20.67 -1.33
N LEU A 76 0.88 -19.37 -1.18
CA LEU A 76 1.04 -18.70 0.11
C LEU A 76 -0.15 -17.79 0.40
N PHE A 77 -0.75 -17.92 1.58
CA PHE A 77 -1.76 -16.99 2.07
C PHE A 77 -1.38 -16.49 3.47
N GLY A 78 -1.02 -15.21 3.57
CA GLY A 78 -0.71 -14.51 4.80
C GLY A 78 -1.86 -13.62 5.25
N LEU A 79 -2.46 -13.90 6.41
CA LEU A 79 -3.55 -13.12 6.99
C LEU A 79 -3.09 -12.42 8.26
N PHE A 80 -2.88 -11.12 8.16
CA PHE A 80 -2.36 -10.29 9.22
C PHE A 80 -3.33 -9.15 9.57
N GLY A 81 -2.86 -8.11 10.23
CA GLY A 81 -3.65 -6.97 10.61
C GLY A 81 -3.97 -6.94 12.10
N GLY A 82 -4.74 -5.94 12.51
CA GLY A 82 -5.09 -5.68 13.88
C GLY A 82 -6.55 -5.27 14.04
N LYS A 83 -6.82 -4.44 15.04
CA LYS A 83 -8.14 -3.89 15.30
C LYS A 83 -8.64 -3.14 14.07
N GLY A 84 -9.81 -3.52 13.58
CA GLY A 84 -10.38 -2.93 12.36
C GLY A 84 -9.95 -3.63 11.07
N GLY A 85 -9.09 -4.63 11.12
CA GLY A 85 -8.72 -5.48 10.00
C GLY A 85 -7.48 -5.03 9.22
N ASN A 86 -6.95 -3.84 9.47
CA ASN A 86 -5.78 -3.32 8.78
C ASN A 86 -4.47 -3.74 9.47
N PHE A 87 -3.35 -3.60 8.77
CA PHE A 87 -2.04 -3.52 9.44
C PHE A 87 -2.03 -2.28 10.32
N GLU A 88 -1.22 -2.30 11.38
CA GLU A 88 -1.03 -1.10 12.19
C GLU A 88 -0.26 -0.06 11.39
N VAL A 89 -0.75 1.17 11.42
CA VAL A 89 -0.18 2.29 10.65
C VAL A 89 1.25 2.57 11.11
N PRO A 90 2.25 2.51 10.23
CA PRO A 90 3.59 2.97 10.58
C PRO A 90 3.57 4.49 10.79
N VAL A 91 4.23 4.96 11.84
CA VAL A 91 4.27 6.38 12.21
C VAL A 91 5.72 6.87 12.23
N ALA A 92 5.96 8.07 11.73
CA ALA A 92 7.26 8.70 11.84
C ALA A 92 7.49 9.22 13.27
N GLU A 93 8.63 8.85 13.88
CA GLU A 93 9.11 9.44 15.11
C GLU A 93 9.68 10.84 14.88
N ASP A 94 9.57 11.68 15.91
CA ASP A 94 10.13 13.03 15.96
C ASP A 94 11.66 12.96 16.17
N SER A 95 12.37 12.55 15.13
CA SER A 95 13.83 12.52 15.12
C SER A 95 14.33 13.44 14.02
N PRO A 96 14.85 14.63 14.34
CA PRO A 96 15.33 15.59 13.37
C PRO A 96 16.33 14.96 12.37
N GLY A 97 16.10 15.17 11.09
CA GLY A 97 17.00 14.74 10.01
C GLY A 97 16.93 13.27 9.61
N SER A 98 16.24 12.41 10.36
CA SER A 98 16.12 10.98 10.04
C SER A 98 14.82 10.42 10.61
N PRO A 99 13.68 10.58 9.94
CA PRO A 99 12.43 10.01 10.40
C PRO A 99 12.57 8.48 10.49
N ARG A 100 12.29 7.97 11.67
CA ARG A 100 12.31 6.55 11.96
C ARG A 100 10.89 6.02 11.96
N VAL A 101 10.64 4.95 11.20
CA VAL A 101 9.34 4.29 11.22
C VAL A 101 9.19 3.49 12.50
N VAL A 102 8.15 3.80 13.25
CA VAL A 102 7.75 3.07 14.45
C VAL A 102 6.51 2.26 14.13
N ARG A 103 6.54 0.99 14.52
CA ARG A 103 5.40 0.09 14.41
C ARG A 103 4.96 -0.35 15.80
N PRO A 104 3.65 -0.38 16.08
CA PRO A 104 3.12 -0.75 17.40
C PRO A 104 3.51 -2.16 17.83
N THR A 105 3.68 -3.08 16.88
CA THR A 105 4.05 -4.47 17.16
C THR A 105 4.88 -5.08 16.03
N ALA A 106 5.68 -6.10 16.36
CA ALA A 106 6.37 -6.95 15.39
C ALA A 106 5.51 -8.14 14.92
N GLU A 107 4.27 -8.25 15.38
CA GLU A 107 3.38 -9.39 15.03
C GLU A 107 2.90 -9.34 13.58
N ASN A 108 2.93 -8.18 12.95
CA ASN A 108 2.72 -8.02 11.51
C ASN A 108 4.07 -7.98 10.77
N PRO A 109 4.17 -8.52 9.56
CA PRO A 109 5.33 -8.28 8.71
C PRO A 109 5.36 -6.81 8.28
N THR A 110 6.54 -6.29 7.95
CA THR A 110 6.64 -5.03 7.23
C THR A 110 6.24 -5.22 5.76
N LEU A 111 5.89 -4.13 5.06
CA LEU A 111 5.60 -4.21 3.64
C LEU A 111 6.80 -4.73 2.84
N ALA A 112 8.02 -4.35 3.23
CA ALA A 112 9.25 -4.87 2.63
C ALA A 112 9.40 -6.39 2.81
N GLN A 113 9.11 -6.91 4.01
CA GLN A 113 9.13 -8.37 4.27
C GLN A 113 8.07 -9.10 3.45
N ALA A 114 6.87 -8.56 3.35
CA ALA A 114 5.79 -9.13 2.53
C ALA A 114 6.16 -9.10 1.04
N THR A 115 6.77 -8.02 0.57
CA THR A 115 7.25 -7.89 -0.81
C THR A 115 8.32 -8.92 -1.14
N VAL A 116 9.32 -9.10 -0.27
CA VAL A 116 10.37 -10.12 -0.48
C VAL A 116 9.78 -11.52 -0.47
N ALA A 117 8.88 -11.83 0.47
CA ALA A 117 8.23 -13.13 0.52
C ALA A 117 7.46 -13.47 -0.77
N ALA A 118 6.76 -12.48 -1.33
CA ALA A 118 6.06 -12.63 -2.61
C ALA A 118 7.05 -12.85 -3.77
N LEU A 119 8.10 -12.04 -3.86
CA LEU A 119 9.10 -12.15 -4.93
C LEU A 119 9.83 -13.48 -4.90
N GLU A 120 10.26 -13.97 -3.72
CA GLU A 120 10.95 -15.25 -3.57
C GLU A 120 10.10 -16.45 -4.04
N LEU A 121 8.80 -16.38 -3.89
CA LEU A 121 7.90 -17.43 -4.34
C LEU A 121 7.56 -17.30 -5.84
N LEU A 122 7.21 -16.10 -6.29
CA LEU A 122 6.75 -15.83 -7.65
C LEU A 122 7.87 -15.93 -8.68
N ALA A 123 9.10 -15.53 -8.36
CA ALA A 123 10.25 -15.61 -9.26
C ALA A 123 10.66 -17.05 -9.64
N ARG A 124 10.05 -18.05 -9.04
CA ARG A 124 10.25 -19.46 -9.38
C ARG A 124 9.46 -19.92 -10.60
N ASP A 125 8.48 -19.13 -11.02
CA ASP A 125 7.69 -19.42 -12.22
C ASP A 125 8.48 -18.99 -13.46
N PRO A 126 8.86 -19.96 -14.35
CA PRO A 126 9.61 -19.64 -15.57
C PRO A 126 8.82 -18.82 -16.59
N ASP A 127 7.49 -18.78 -16.47
CA ASP A 127 6.62 -18.00 -17.36
C ASP A 127 6.52 -16.53 -16.91
N GLY A 128 7.12 -16.19 -15.75
CA GLY A 128 7.10 -14.87 -15.16
C GLY A 128 5.90 -14.62 -14.24
N PHE A 129 5.80 -13.41 -13.69
CA PHE A 129 4.76 -13.07 -12.73
C PHE A 129 4.32 -11.61 -12.85
N PHE A 130 3.18 -11.31 -12.24
CA PHE A 130 2.69 -9.97 -11.98
C PHE A 130 2.39 -9.82 -10.49
N LEU A 131 3.05 -8.86 -9.85
CA LEU A 131 2.90 -8.57 -8.42
C LEU A 131 2.37 -7.14 -8.23
N VAL A 132 1.37 -6.98 -7.39
CA VAL A 132 0.90 -5.69 -6.88
C VAL A 132 1.25 -5.61 -5.40
N VAL A 133 1.92 -4.54 -5.02
CA VAL A 133 2.25 -4.18 -3.63
C VAL A 133 1.59 -2.85 -3.31
N GLU A 134 0.79 -2.80 -2.28
CA GLU A 134 0.06 -1.60 -1.87
C GLU A 134 0.43 -1.18 -0.46
N GLN A 135 0.71 0.12 -0.27
CA GLN A 135 0.76 0.76 1.03
C GLN A 135 -0.50 1.62 1.22
N GLY A 136 -1.56 0.98 1.70
CA GLY A 136 -2.87 1.61 1.86
C GLY A 136 -2.92 2.68 2.96
N ASP A 137 -2.01 2.62 3.94
CA ASP A 137 -2.02 3.56 5.08
C ASP A 137 -1.60 4.99 4.69
N ILE A 138 -0.98 5.20 3.51
CA ILE A 138 -0.72 6.55 2.99
C ILE A 138 -2.05 7.28 2.77
N ASP A 139 -3.01 6.63 2.14
CA ASP A 139 -4.35 7.17 1.91
C ASP A 139 -5.10 7.39 3.24
N TRP A 140 -5.11 6.37 4.10
CA TRP A 140 -5.80 6.44 5.39
C TRP A 140 -5.25 7.56 6.28
N ALA A 141 -3.93 7.71 6.37
CA ALA A 141 -3.32 8.80 7.13
C ALA A 141 -3.71 10.17 6.57
N ASN A 142 -3.77 10.31 5.24
CA ASN A 142 -4.19 11.57 4.62
C ASN A 142 -5.70 11.84 4.74
N HIS A 143 -6.55 10.81 4.81
CA HIS A 143 -7.96 10.97 5.20
C HIS A 143 -8.12 11.51 6.62
N ASP A 144 -7.28 11.05 7.54
CA ASP A 144 -7.23 11.55 8.91
C ASP A 144 -6.42 12.86 9.04
N ASN A 145 -5.82 13.35 7.94
CA ASN A 145 -4.91 14.51 7.95
C ASN A 145 -3.74 14.31 8.95
N ASP A 146 -3.28 13.09 9.09
CA ASP A 146 -2.18 12.67 9.95
C ASP A 146 -0.86 12.69 9.17
N PHE A 147 -0.13 13.80 9.28
CA PHE A 147 1.14 13.97 8.57
C PHE A 147 2.21 12.96 9.01
N ARG A 148 2.29 12.65 10.31
CA ARG A 148 3.26 11.69 10.83
C ARG A 148 2.95 10.27 10.36
N GLY A 149 1.68 9.89 10.35
CA GLY A 149 1.22 8.64 9.76
C GLY A 149 1.53 8.57 8.27
N ALA A 150 1.24 9.64 7.52
CA ALA A 150 1.54 9.71 6.09
C ALA A 150 3.03 9.56 5.79
N VAL A 151 3.91 10.27 6.53
CA VAL A 151 5.38 10.14 6.38
C VAL A 151 5.86 8.74 6.74
N GLY A 152 5.34 8.15 7.82
CA GLY A 152 5.67 6.78 8.21
C GLY A 152 5.28 5.75 7.16
N ALA A 153 4.08 5.88 6.60
CA ALA A 153 3.59 4.99 5.56
C ALA A 153 4.37 5.14 4.24
N VAL A 154 4.74 6.37 3.85
CA VAL A 154 5.61 6.61 2.68
C VAL A 154 7.00 6.00 2.88
N ALA A 155 7.57 6.13 4.08
CA ALA A 155 8.86 5.51 4.40
C ALA A 155 8.80 3.97 4.34
N ASP A 156 7.69 3.36 4.80
CA ASP A 156 7.46 1.91 4.69
C ASP A 156 7.33 1.44 3.22
N LEU A 157 6.66 2.25 2.37
CA LEU A 157 6.64 2.00 0.92
C LEU A 157 8.03 2.10 0.30
N ASP A 158 8.83 3.12 0.66
CA ASP A 158 10.20 3.28 0.17
C ASP A 158 11.08 2.07 0.56
N GLU A 159 10.94 1.55 1.78
CA GLU A 159 11.61 0.30 2.21
C GLU A 159 11.20 -0.89 1.32
N ALA A 160 9.92 -1.03 0.99
CA ALA A 160 9.43 -2.08 0.10
C ALA A 160 9.96 -1.94 -1.34
N VAL A 161 9.99 -0.71 -1.86
CA VAL A 161 10.58 -0.41 -3.18
C VAL A 161 12.08 -0.74 -3.18
N ARG A 162 12.83 -0.35 -2.14
CA ARG A 162 14.26 -0.71 -1.99
C ARG A 162 14.46 -2.21 -1.96
N ALA A 163 13.61 -2.95 -1.26
CA ALA A 163 13.66 -4.41 -1.21
C ALA A 163 13.42 -5.05 -2.59
N ALA A 164 12.45 -4.54 -3.35
CA ALA A 164 12.20 -4.98 -4.72
C ALA A 164 13.38 -4.66 -5.66
N LEU A 165 13.96 -3.45 -5.57
CA LEU A 165 15.16 -3.09 -6.33
C LEU A 165 16.32 -4.02 -6.01
N ALA A 166 16.59 -4.25 -4.73
CA ALA A 166 17.66 -5.15 -4.29
C ALA A 166 17.43 -6.60 -4.75
N PHE A 167 16.17 -7.04 -4.83
CA PHE A 167 15.83 -8.36 -5.35
C PHE A 167 16.22 -8.49 -6.83
N VAL A 168 15.81 -7.56 -7.68
CA VAL A 168 16.11 -7.57 -9.12
C VAL A 168 17.61 -7.36 -9.41
N GLU A 169 18.34 -6.74 -8.49
CA GLU A 169 19.78 -6.47 -8.62
C GLU A 169 20.67 -7.58 -8.05
N ARG A 170 20.13 -8.70 -7.60
CA ARG A 170 20.90 -9.84 -7.11
C ARG A 170 21.75 -10.45 -8.25
N PRO A 171 23.04 -10.65 -8.05
CA PRO A 171 23.86 -11.28 -9.07
C PRO A 171 23.51 -12.75 -9.28
N GLY A 172 23.37 -13.17 -10.52
CA GLY A 172 23.17 -14.57 -10.89
C GLY A 172 21.73 -15.09 -10.80
N ASP A 173 20.76 -14.22 -10.49
CA ASP A 173 19.35 -14.53 -10.57
C ASP A 173 18.82 -14.53 -12.02
N ALA A 174 17.74 -15.28 -12.24
CA ALA A 174 17.03 -15.27 -13.52
C ALA A 174 16.18 -13.99 -13.72
N VAL A 175 15.97 -13.22 -12.65
CA VAL A 175 15.20 -11.97 -12.65
C VAL A 175 16.15 -10.78 -12.70
N ASP A 176 16.14 -10.02 -13.78
CA ASP A 176 16.96 -8.83 -13.92
C ASP A 176 16.22 -7.68 -14.65
N TRP A 177 16.89 -6.55 -14.86
CA TRP A 177 16.28 -5.38 -15.52
C TRP A 177 16.05 -5.53 -17.03
N SER A 178 16.52 -6.61 -17.66
CA SER A 178 16.28 -6.87 -19.08
C SER A 178 14.89 -7.42 -19.36
N ASP A 179 14.27 -8.05 -18.36
CA ASP A 179 12.94 -8.66 -18.46
C ASP A 179 11.93 -8.15 -17.38
N THR A 180 12.38 -7.40 -16.40
CA THR A 180 11.56 -6.86 -15.32
C THR A 180 11.16 -5.41 -15.57
N VAL A 181 9.91 -5.05 -15.25
CA VAL A 181 9.46 -3.67 -15.13
C VAL A 181 8.92 -3.42 -13.73
N LEU A 182 9.47 -2.41 -13.05
CA LEU A 182 8.97 -1.90 -11.78
C LEU A 182 8.28 -0.56 -12.03
N VAL A 183 7.05 -0.44 -11.52
CA VAL A 183 6.26 0.80 -11.55
C VAL A 183 5.90 1.18 -10.13
N VAL A 184 6.13 2.43 -9.77
CA VAL A 184 5.71 3.01 -8.48
C VAL A 184 4.82 4.21 -8.78
N THR A 185 3.61 4.21 -8.25
CA THR A 185 2.62 5.27 -8.46
C THR A 185 1.57 5.24 -7.36
N ALA A 186 0.64 6.19 -7.38
CA ALA A 186 -0.60 6.15 -6.61
C ALA A 186 -1.80 6.12 -7.57
N ASP A 187 -2.95 5.68 -7.08
CA ASP A 187 -4.22 5.69 -7.82
C ASP A 187 -4.88 7.07 -7.76
N HIS A 188 -4.72 7.81 -6.65
CA HIS A 188 -5.17 9.19 -6.45
C HIS A 188 -4.34 9.90 -5.38
N ALA A 189 -4.55 11.18 -5.24
CA ALA A 189 -4.12 11.98 -4.09
C ALA A 189 -5.24 12.08 -3.06
N THR A 190 -4.88 12.30 -1.79
CA THR A 190 -5.82 12.38 -0.66
C THR A 190 -5.41 13.50 0.28
N GLY A 191 -6.41 14.13 0.93
CA GLY A 191 -6.20 15.15 1.95
C GLY A 191 -5.94 16.56 1.41
N GLY A 192 -5.51 16.72 0.16
CA GLY A 192 -5.10 18.02 -0.37
C GLY A 192 -4.00 18.66 0.50
N LEU A 193 -2.93 17.90 0.76
CA LEU A 193 -1.81 18.31 1.59
C LEU A 193 -1.06 19.50 0.95
N LEU A 194 -0.87 20.55 1.72
CA LEU A 194 -0.12 21.74 1.33
C LEU A 194 1.01 22.00 2.34
N LEU A 195 2.20 22.21 1.82
CA LEU A 195 3.35 22.70 2.58
C LEU A 195 3.47 24.20 2.37
N ASP A 196 3.63 24.98 3.46
CA ASP A 196 3.78 26.43 3.36
C ASP A 196 5.23 26.80 2.96
N PRO A 197 5.45 27.35 1.77
CA PRO A 197 6.79 27.74 1.33
C PRO A 197 7.40 28.87 2.17
N ALA A 198 6.59 29.64 2.90
CA ALA A 198 7.06 30.68 3.81
C ALA A 198 7.51 30.11 5.17
N ARG A 199 7.14 28.85 5.46
CA ARG A 199 7.48 28.13 6.69
C ARG A 199 7.98 26.73 6.36
N PRO A 200 9.09 26.60 5.63
CA PRO A 200 9.55 25.32 5.16
C PRO A 200 9.98 24.44 6.33
N LEU A 201 9.54 23.18 6.31
CA LEU A 201 10.11 22.14 7.17
C LEU A 201 11.59 21.93 6.81
N GLY A 202 12.44 21.84 7.81
CA GLY A 202 13.83 21.40 7.61
C GLY A 202 13.87 19.96 7.10
N ARG A 203 15.00 19.58 6.50
CA ARG A 203 15.17 18.22 6.00
C ARG A 203 15.10 17.21 7.16
N GLY A 204 14.07 16.37 7.14
CA GLY A 204 13.82 15.36 8.16
C GLY A 204 13.14 15.89 9.43
N ASP A 205 12.67 17.14 9.40
CA ASP A 205 11.83 17.66 10.49
C ASP A 205 10.36 17.28 10.24
N LEU A 206 9.64 17.08 11.33
CA LEU A 206 8.20 16.89 11.33
C LEU A 206 7.52 18.15 11.87
N PRO A 207 6.32 18.51 11.36
CA PRO A 207 5.58 19.64 11.90
C PRO A 207 5.10 19.33 13.32
N LEU A 208 4.85 20.37 14.11
CA LEU A 208 4.14 20.23 15.36
C LEU A 208 2.70 19.76 15.06
N GLN A 209 2.44 18.49 15.35
CA GLN A 209 1.12 17.87 15.16
C GLN A 209 0.47 17.68 16.55
N GLN A 210 -0.66 18.31 16.74
CA GLN A 210 -1.42 18.25 17.98
C GLN A 210 -2.77 17.56 17.75
N ALA A 211 -3.13 16.62 18.63
CA ALA A 211 -4.47 16.04 18.60
C ALA A 211 -5.51 17.10 18.95
N ARG A 212 -6.61 17.14 18.22
CA ARG A 212 -7.78 17.95 18.55
C ARG A 212 -8.46 17.39 19.79
N LEU A 213 -8.91 18.23 20.69
CA LEU A 213 -9.59 17.80 21.92
C LEU A 213 -10.94 17.15 21.60
N ALA A 214 -11.30 16.11 22.35
CA ALA A 214 -12.47 15.26 22.13
C ALA A 214 -13.84 16.00 22.11
N GLU A 215 -13.92 17.18 22.67
CA GLU A 215 -15.14 18.02 22.65
C GLU A 215 -15.49 18.56 21.24
N GLU A 216 -14.54 18.48 20.30
CA GLU A 216 -14.74 18.85 18.90
C GLU A 216 -15.04 17.63 17.98
N GLU A 217 -15.16 16.45 18.54
CA GLU A 217 -15.31 15.18 17.86
C GLU A 217 -16.76 14.96 17.39
N ALA A 218 -17.13 15.46 16.23
CA ALA A 218 -18.50 15.29 15.73
C ALA A 218 -18.62 14.68 14.33
N ALA A 219 -17.59 14.04 13.77
CA ALA A 219 -17.72 13.45 12.44
C ALA A 219 -17.08 12.06 12.33
N PRO A 220 -17.70 11.14 11.56
CA PRO A 220 -17.10 9.85 11.26
C PRO A 220 -15.75 10.06 10.55
N ARG A 221 -14.71 9.33 10.96
CA ARG A 221 -13.34 9.41 10.42
C ARG A 221 -13.27 9.07 8.92
N HIS A 222 -14.26 8.43 8.37
CA HIS A 222 -14.38 8.07 6.96
C HIS A 222 -15.72 8.57 6.41
N GLY A 223 -15.73 9.82 5.99
CA GLY A 223 -16.86 10.37 5.25
C GLY A 223 -16.88 9.86 3.80
N PRO A 224 -18.06 9.83 3.15
CA PRO A 224 -18.09 9.53 1.72
C PRO A 224 -17.23 10.54 0.96
N ASP A 225 -16.52 10.04 -0.04
CA ASP A 225 -15.72 10.82 -0.96
C ASP A 225 -16.52 12.04 -1.46
N ARG A 226 -16.19 13.21 -0.96
CA ARG A 226 -16.89 14.45 -1.29
C ARG A 226 -16.05 15.20 -2.29
N GLY A 227 -16.10 14.79 -3.53
CA GLY A 227 -15.39 15.39 -4.66
C GLY A 227 -15.11 16.89 -4.53
N THR A 228 -14.09 17.35 -5.23
CA THR A 228 -13.50 18.70 -5.30
C THR A 228 -14.04 19.74 -4.32
N ALA A 229 -13.29 19.95 -3.25
CA ALA A 229 -13.63 20.90 -2.20
C ALA A 229 -13.64 22.34 -2.72
N ASN A 230 -14.81 23.01 -2.63
CA ASN A 230 -14.87 24.46 -2.68
C ASN A 230 -14.42 25.05 -1.33
N GLY A 231 -14.19 26.35 -1.24
CA GLY A 231 -13.68 27.01 -0.03
C GLY A 231 -14.51 26.76 1.25
N ALA A 232 -15.80 26.40 1.14
CA ALA A 232 -16.65 26.02 2.27
C ALA A 232 -16.38 24.58 2.73
N ALA A 233 -16.11 23.68 1.78
CA ALA A 233 -15.74 22.30 2.07
C ALA A 233 -14.34 22.20 2.71
N ILE A 234 -13.40 23.04 2.29
CA ILE A 234 -12.07 23.15 2.92
C ILE A 234 -12.19 23.57 4.40
N LYS A 235 -13.03 24.58 4.69
CA LYS A 235 -13.29 25.00 6.08
C LYS A 235 -14.00 23.92 6.90
N ALA A 236 -14.89 23.14 6.29
CA ALA A 236 -15.55 22.02 6.94
C ALA A 236 -14.56 20.86 7.20
N ALA A 237 -13.71 20.54 6.23
CA ALA A 237 -12.68 19.51 6.37
C ALA A 237 -11.69 19.86 7.47
N ALA A 238 -11.23 21.11 7.56
CA ALA A 238 -10.35 21.56 8.62
C ALA A 238 -10.95 21.40 10.04
N ARG A 239 -12.29 21.38 10.16
CA ARG A 239 -12.98 21.11 11.44
C ARG A 239 -13.13 19.61 11.72
N LEU A 240 -13.02 18.77 10.71
CA LEU A 240 -13.17 17.31 10.81
C LEU A 240 -11.84 16.59 11.05
N SER A 241 -10.71 17.27 10.79
CA SER A 241 -9.38 16.72 11.02
C SER A 241 -9.17 16.43 12.51
N PRO A 242 -8.73 15.21 12.88
CA PRO A 242 -8.36 14.91 14.26
C PRO A 242 -7.05 15.58 14.70
N PHE A 243 -6.34 16.24 13.78
CA PHE A 243 -5.06 16.91 14.04
C PHE A 243 -5.08 18.39 13.68
N LEU A 244 -4.22 19.14 14.38
CA LEU A 244 -3.94 20.55 14.17
C LEU A 244 -2.44 20.74 13.92
N TYR A 245 -2.11 21.75 13.10
CA TYR A 245 -0.73 22.15 12.77
C TYR A 245 -0.58 23.64 13.12
N PRO A 246 -0.36 23.97 14.42
CA PRO A 246 -0.44 25.35 14.91
C PRO A 246 0.64 26.26 14.34
N ASP A 247 1.81 25.73 13.97
CA ASP A 247 2.92 26.50 13.39
C ASP A 247 2.71 26.79 11.90
N GLY A 248 1.75 26.10 11.26
CA GLY A 248 1.27 26.39 9.92
C GLY A 248 2.19 25.97 8.80
N GLU A 249 3.21 25.12 9.05
CA GLU A 249 4.09 24.57 7.99
C GLU A 249 3.32 23.62 7.07
N VAL A 250 2.29 22.99 7.63
CA VAL A 250 1.45 21.98 6.97
C VAL A 250 -0.01 22.38 7.10
N SER A 251 -0.76 22.14 6.06
CA SER A 251 -2.22 22.21 6.07
C SER A 251 -2.84 21.17 5.16
N TYR A 252 -4.10 20.83 5.43
CA TYR A 252 -4.88 19.91 4.62
C TYR A 252 -6.15 20.62 4.11
N GLY A 253 -6.46 20.41 2.84
CA GLY A 253 -7.60 21.02 2.18
C GLY A 253 -8.90 20.23 2.34
N THR A 254 -8.80 18.94 2.61
CA THR A 254 -9.96 18.02 2.68
C THR A 254 -9.60 16.78 3.51
N ILE A 255 -10.61 15.97 3.81
CA ILE A 255 -10.46 14.59 4.32
C ILE A 255 -10.79 13.55 3.23
N GLY A 256 -10.96 13.96 1.99
CA GLY A 256 -11.31 13.10 0.86
C GLY A 256 -10.23 13.07 -0.20
N HIS A 257 -10.48 12.30 -1.25
CA HIS A 257 -9.62 12.26 -2.42
C HIS A 257 -9.63 13.60 -3.17
N THR A 258 -8.53 13.88 -3.84
CA THR A 258 -8.41 15.06 -4.69
C THR A 258 -8.03 14.66 -6.11
N ASN A 259 -8.18 15.59 -7.05
CA ASN A 259 -7.79 15.39 -8.45
C ASN A 259 -6.39 15.93 -8.77
N GLU A 260 -5.54 16.05 -7.77
CA GLU A 260 -4.13 16.40 -7.95
C GLU A 260 -3.41 15.30 -8.73
N LEU A 261 -2.38 15.70 -9.47
CA LEU A 261 -1.53 14.75 -10.17
C LEU A 261 -0.69 13.96 -9.17
N VAL A 262 -0.56 12.66 -9.41
CA VAL A 262 0.32 11.79 -8.65
C VAL A 262 1.52 11.37 -9.48
N ASP A 263 2.64 11.16 -8.82
CA ASP A 263 3.88 10.76 -9.48
C ASP A 263 3.80 9.32 -9.99
N LEU A 264 4.47 9.08 -11.12
CA LEU A 264 4.65 7.75 -11.68
C LEU A 264 6.13 7.55 -12.04
N TYR A 265 6.75 6.58 -11.39
CA TYR A 265 8.12 6.17 -11.63
C TYR A 265 8.16 4.81 -12.31
N VAL A 266 9.01 4.63 -13.31
CA VAL A 266 9.16 3.37 -14.03
C VAL A 266 10.62 3.05 -14.27
N ARG A 267 11.01 1.81 -13.97
CA ARG A 267 12.36 1.28 -14.26
C ARG A 267 12.26 -0.09 -14.94
N GLY A 268 13.21 -0.41 -15.79
CA GLY A 268 13.40 -1.72 -16.41
C GLY A 268 12.90 -1.85 -17.84
N ALA A 269 12.72 -3.08 -18.30
CA ALA A 269 12.46 -3.45 -19.69
C ALA A 269 11.26 -2.75 -20.33
N GLY A 270 10.20 -2.52 -19.57
CA GLY A 270 8.96 -1.89 -20.04
C GLY A 270 8.94 -0.36 -20.05
N ALA A 271 9.95 0.32 -19.50
CA ALA A 271 9.93 1.78 -19.28
C ALA A 271 9.65 2.59 -20.56
N ARG A 272 10.15 2.14 -21.72
CA ARG A 272 9.91 2.81 -23.01
C ARG A 272 8.43 2.84 -23.42
N ALA A 273 7.61 1.88 -22.97
CA ALA A 273 6.19 1.85 -23.29
C ALA A 273 5.45 3.00 -22.60
N PHE A 274 5.82 3.30 -21.35
CA PHE A 274 5.31 4.43 -20.59
C PHE A 274 5.77 5.76 -21.19
N MET A 275 7.05 5.89 -21.49
CA MET A 275 7.60 7.09 -22.13
C MET A 275 6.90 7.45 -23.45
N ARG A 276 6.44 6.46 -24.22
CA ARG A 276 5.69 6.67 -25.48
C ARG A 276 4.24 7.06 -25.26
N ALA A 277 3.68 6.79 -24.10
CA ALA A 277 2.28 7.09 -23.77
C ALA A 277 2.08 8.52 -23.24
N ARG A 278 3.11 9.10 -22.59
CA ARG A 278 3.07 10.46 -22.04
C ARG A 278 2.77 11.51 -23.09
N GLY A 279 2.14 12.59 -22.67
CA GLY A 279 1.88 13.76 -23.51
C GLY A 279 0.92 13.54 -24.67
N LYS A 280 0.25 12.40 -24.78
CA LYS A 280 -0.68 12.11 -25.86
C LYS A 280 -2.06 12.72 -25.69
N TRP A 281 -2.55 12.76 -24.44
CA TRP A 281 -3.86 13.31 -24.11
C TRP A 281 -3.74 14.64 -23.36
N TYR A 282 -2.68 14.77 -22.58
CA TYR A 282 -2.35 15.96 -21.83
C TYR A 282 -0.93 16.42 -22.19
N PRO A 283 -0.62 17.72 -22.17
CA PRO A 283 0.71 18.23 -22.50
C PRO A 283 1.77 17.76 -21.49
N GLY A 284 3.02 17.80 -21.93
CA GLY A 284 4.17 17.51 -21.07
C GLY A 284 4.35 16.03 -20.74
N LEU A 285 4.57 15.73 -19.46
CA LEU A 285 4.85 14.38 -18.98
C LEU A 285 3.62 13.65 -18.41
N ILE A 286 2.45 14.27 -18.54
CA ILE A 286 1.20 13.74 -17.96
C ILE A 286 0.71 12.54 -18.74
N MET A 287 0.23 11.53 -18.01
CA MET A 287 -0.42 10.33 -18.51
C MET A 287 -1.80 10.18 -17.84
N ASP A 288 -2.74 9.65 -18.58
CA ASP A 288 -4.00 9.15 -18.05
C ASP A 288 -3.82 7.74 -17.46
N ASN A 289 -4.56 7.38 -16.41
CA ASN A 289 -4.45 6.08 -15.76
C ASN A 289 -4.75 4.91 -16.72
N THR A 290 -5.63 5.10 -17.71
CA THR A 290 -5.91 4.09 -18.76
C THR A 290 -4.69 3.86 -19.66
N GLN A 291 -3.84 4.86 -19.85
CA GLN A 291 -2.58 4.73 -20.58
C GLN A 291 -1.54 3.93 -19.80
N VAL A 292 -1.57 3.98 -18.45
CA VAL A 292 -0.73 3.13 -17.58
C VAL A 292 -1.04 1.66 -17.85
N ASN A 293 -2.33 1.26 -17.87
CA ASN A 293 -2.74 -0.10 -18.22
C ASN A 293 -2.26 -0.50 -19.63
N ALA A 294 -2.43 0.38 -20.61
CA ALA A 294 -1.97 0.10 -21.97
C ALA A 294 -0.45 -0.06 -22.07
N ALA A 295 0.32 0.69 -21.27
CA ALA A 295 1.77 0.57 -21.22
C ALA A 295 2.21 -0.72 -20.55
N LEU A 296 1.58 -1.11 -19.42
CA LEU A 296 1.83 -2.38 -18.72
C LEU A 296 1.55 -3.58 -19.65
N ARG A 297 0.40 -3.59 -20.34
CA ARG A 297 0.08 -4.67 -21.28
C ARG A 297 1.11 -4.81 -22.40
N ARG A 298 1.68 -3.70 -22.86
CA ARG A 298 2.77 -3.73 -23.87
C ARG A 298 4.07 -4.23 -23.28
N ALA A 299 4.41 -3.83 -22.05
CA ALA A 299 5.60 -4.29 -21.36
C ALA A 299 5.57 -5.80 -21.14
N LEU A 300 4.39 -6.34 -20.79
CA LEU A 300 4.14 -7.77 -20.59
C LEU A 300 3.93 -8.56 -21.91
N GLY A 301 4.13 -7.95 -23.07
CA GLY A 301 3.87 -8.63 -24.34
C GLY A 301 2.38 -8.92 -24.63
N LEU A 302 1.46 -8.45 -23.81
CA LEU A 302 0.00 -8.64 -23.93
C LEU A 302 -0.62 -7.68 -24.98
N GLY A 303 0.17 -7.25 -25.96
CA GLY A 303 -0.27 -6.40 -27.06
C GLY A 303 -1.17 -7.14 -28.03
N ARG A 304 -2.40 -6.65 -28.22
CA ARG A 304 -3.45 -7.06 -29.18
C ARG A 304 -3.43 -8.56 -29.46
N ALA A 305 -4.29 -9.31 -28.80
CA ALA A 305 -4.81 -10.54 -29.38
C ALA A 305 -5.22 -10.20 -30.83
N GLY A 306 -4.50 -10.78 -31.80
CA GLY A 306 -4.77 -10.55 -33.21
C GLY A 306 -6.25 -10.75 -33.47
N ARG A 307 -6.86 -9.87 -34.24
CA ARG A 307 -8.03 -10.20 -34.97
C ARG A 307 -7.62 -11.43 -35.82
N ARG A 308 -7.91 -12.61 -35.31
CA ARG A 308 -7.97 -13.79 -36.17
C ARG A 308 -9.21 -13.56 -37.02
N GLY A 309 -8.99 -13.28 -38.29
CA GLY A 309 -10.01 -13.19 -39.32
C GLY A 309 -10.73 -14.51 -39.50
#